data_47159ff1aec753587dbfadd2637562ff
#
_entry.id   47159ff1aec753587dbfadd2637562ff
#
_cell.length_a   1.000
_cell.length_b   1.000
_cell.length_c   1.000
_cell.angle_alpha   90.00
_cell.angle_beta   90.00
_cell.angle_gamma   90.00
#
_symmetry.space_group_name_H-M   'P 1'
#
loop_
_entity.id
_entity.type
_entity.pdbx_description
1 polymer ?
#
loop_
_entity_poly.entity_id
_entity_poly.type
_entity_poly.pdbx_seq_one_letter_code
_entity_poly.pdbx_strand_id
1 'polypeptide(L)'
;MIRLFQFPPAMGLPNASGFCLKLETWLRMAGLPYQNVYTMNLGKAPKGKLPHIIDDDGTVLADSGLIIDHLKRRHGVALDDHLDRNQRAQSLMLQRTLEEHAYWCVLHFRWADDRYWPATRDAFFGGLGAPYKWFVPALARGGMVKQVKAAGVGRHTADEITDMGMRDIDAVATVLGDKPFLFGHPSSIDATAYGMLANVVFVDVDIPFKRLIERDYPSIVRYCERMRQVYWRGARGWGLEKF
;
A
#
# COMPACT_ATOMS: atom_id res chain seq x y z
N MET A 1 5.70 -12.75 19.81
CA MET A 1 5.84 -12.58 18.34
C MET A 1 4.58 -11.91 17.81
N ILE A 2 4.73 -10.84 17.03
CA ILE A 2 3.63 -10.03 16.45
C ILE A 2 2.83 -10.89 15.47
N ARG A 3 1.50 -10.88 15.57
CA ARG A 3 0.60 -11.47 14.57
C ARG A 3 0.03 -10.36 13.69
N LEU A 4 0.37 -10.37 12.40
CA LEU A 4 -0.09 -9.40 11.41
C LEU A 4 -1.29 -9.94 10.64
N PHE A 5 -2.46 -9.35 10.85
CA PHE A 5 -3.69 -9.67 10.14
C PHE A 5 -3.82 -8.80 8.89
N GLN A 6 -3.87 -9.44 7.72
CA GLN A 6 -3.88 -8.75 6.44
C GLN A 6 -4.55 -9.59 5.34
N PHE A 7 -4.77 -9.00 4.18
CA PHE A 7 -5.28 -9.73 3.01
C PHE A 7 -4.25 -10.75 2.52
N PRO A 8 -4.70 -11.85 1.87
CA PRO A 8 -3.80 -12.75 1.17
C PRO A 8 -3.14 -12.08 -0.04
N PRO A 9 -2.05 -12.64 -0.59
CA PRO A 9 -1.44 -12.19 -1.84
C PRO A 9 -2.47 -12.13 -2.97
N ALA A 10 -2.41 -11.06 -3.77
CA ALA A 10 -3.29 -10.85 -4.92
C ALA A 10 -2.66 -9.88 -5.92
N MET A 11 -3.08 -9.92 -7.18
CA MET A 11 -2.67 -9.01 -8.25
C MET A 11 -1.15 -9.01 -8.52
N GLY A 12 -0.49 -10.14 -8.39
CA GLY A 12 0.97 -10.24 -8.54
C GLY A 12 1.77 -9.64 -7.37
N LEU A 13 1.09 -9.24 -6.28
CA LEU A 13 1.68 -8.58 -5.12
C LEU A 13 1.59 -9.46 -3.87
N PRO A 14 2.52 -9.32 -2.90
CA PRO A 14 2.36 -9.92 -1.58
C PRO A 14 1.09 -9.43 -0.89
N ASN A 15 0.67 -8.20 -1.19
CA ASN A 15 -0.61 -7.65 -0.74
C ASN A 15 -1.08 -6.53 -1.68
N ALA A 16 -2.30 -6.65 -2.20
CA ALA A 16 -2.92 -5.64 -3.05
C ALA A 16 -3.47 -4.43 -2.25
N SER A 17 -3.36 -4.43 -0.92
CA SER A 17 -3.61 -3.27 -0.07
C SER A 17 -2.32 -2.55 0.23
N GLY A 18 -2.20 -1.29 -0.19
CA GLY A 18 -1.04 -0.45 0.09
C GLY A 18 -0.73 -0.34 1.58
N PHE A 19 -1.77 -0.27 2.44
CA PHE A 19 -1.60 -0.20 3.89
C PHE A 19 -1.09 -1.49 4.52
N CYS A 20 -1.53 -2.65 4.02
CA CYS A 20 -1.00 -3.94 4.45
C CYS A 20 0.45 -4.10 4.01
N LEU A 21 0.74 -3.79 2.75
CA LEU A 21 2.10 -3.84 2.20
C LEU A 21 3.04 -2.86 2.92
N LYS A 22 2.58 -1.64 3.23
CA LYS A 22 3.29 -0.67 4.07
C LYS A 22 3.69 -1.29 5.41
N LEU A 23 2.73 -1.83 6.16
CA LEU A 23 3.01 -2.32 7.51
C LEU A 23 3.94 -3.54 7.48
N GLU A 24 3.73 -4.49 6.57
CA GLU A 24 4.62 -5.63 6.44
C GLU A 24 6.03 -5.21 6.01
N THR A 25 6.16 -4.24 5.08
CA THR A 25 7.45 -3.68 4.68
C THR A 25 8.15 -3.03 5.87
N TRP A 26 7.41 -2.26 6.67
CA TRP A 26 7.99 -1.60 7.85
C TRP A 26 8.48 -2.62 8.88
N LEU A 27 7.74 -3.70 9.15
CA LEU A 27 8.18 -4.78 10.05
C LEU A 27 9.48 -5.43 9.56
N ARG A 28 9.63 -5.64 8.26
CA ARG A 28 10.85 -6.16 7.63
C ARG A 28 12.01 -5.18 7.77
N MET A 29 11.79 -3.89 7.55
CA MET A 29 12.79 -2.83 7.71
C MET A 29 13.25 -2.72 9.17
N ALA A 30 12.33 -2.88 10.12
CA ALA A 30 12.62 -2.85 11.55
C ALA A 30 13.26 -4.15 12.08
N GLY A 31 13.31 -5.21 11.29
CA GLY A 31 13.83 -6.51 11.72
C GLY A 31 12.99 -7.19 12.81
N LEU A 32 11.71 -6.78 12.96
CA LEU A 32 10.84 -7.34 14.00
C LEU A 32 10.24 -8.67 13.54
N PRO A 33 10.29 -9.73 14.36
CA PRO A 33 9.69 -11.02 14.03
C PRO A 33 8.17 -10.94 14.07
N TYR A 34 7.52 -11.38 12.99
CA TYR A 34 6.06 -11.40 12.86
C TYR A 34 5.58 -12.67 12.14
N GLN A 35 4.29 -12.95 12.28
CA GLN A 35 3.58 -14.01 11.59
C GLN A 35 2.38 -13.43 10.84
N ASN A 36 2.28 -13.70 9.54
CA ASN A 36 1.10 -13.33 8.74
C ASN A 36 -0.10 -14.21 9.08
N VAL A 37 -1.24 -13.56 9.31
CA VAL A 37 -2.56 -14.18 9.44
C VAL A 37 -3.45 -13.62 8.32
N TYR A 38 -3.63 -14.40 7.26
CA TYR A 38 -4.42 -13.96 6.12
C TYR A 38 -5.91 -14.07 6.40
N THR A 39 -6.65 -13.01 6.11
CA THR A 39 -8.11 -12.94 6.33
C THR A 39 -8.80 -11.99 5.34
N MET A 40 -10.03 -12.33 4.97
CA MET A 40 -10.96 -11.44 4.25
C MET A 40 -12.09 -10.93 5.18
N ASN A 41 -12.10 -11.34 6.45
CA ASN A 41 -13.16 -11.00 7.39
C ASN A 41 -12.91 -9.65 8.06
N LEU A 42 -13.35 -8.58 7.41
CA LEU A 42 -13.25 -7.22 7.93
C LEU A 42 -14.11 -6.98 9.18
N GLY A 43 -15.18 -7.77 9.38
CA GLY A 43 -16.05 -7.65 10.55
C GLY A 43 -15.37 -8.00 11.87
N LYS A 44 -14.25 -8.75 11.83
CA LYS A 44 -13.42 -9.05 13.00
C LYS A 44 -12.25 -8.06 13.19
N ALA A 45 -12.03 -7.16 12.25
CA ALA A 45 -10.98 -6.15 12.37
C ALA A 45 -11.45 -5.02 13.30
N PRO A 46 -10.65 -4.56 14.29
CA PRO A 46 -11.07 -3.59 15.33
C PRO A 46 -11.65 -2.29 14.78
N LYS A 47 -11.22 -1.85 13.59
CA LYS A 47 -11.72 -0.65 12.88
C LYS A 47 -12.40 -0.98 11.55
N GLY A 48 -12.82 -2.24 11.35
CA GLY A 48 -13.44 -2.69 10.10
C GLY A 48 -12.54 -2.66 8.87
N LYS A 49 -11.22 -2.51 9.04
CA LYS A 49 -10.21 -2.45 7.98
C LYS A 49 -8.95 -3.21 8.35
N LEU A 50 -8.19 -3.61 7.35
CA LEU A 50 -6.86 -4.22 7.49
C LEU A 50 -5.77 -3.21 7.04
N PRO A 51 -4.57 -3.28 7.62
CA PRO A 51 -4.09 -4.28 8.57
C PRO A 51 -4.46 -3.99 10.02
N HIS A 52 -4.41 -5.02 10.86
CA HIS A 52 -4.32 -4.88 12.31
C HIS A 52 -3.32 -5.90 12.86
N ILE A 53 -2.85 -5.70 14.09
CA ILE A 53 -1.94 -6.63 14.75
C ILE A 53 -2.51 -7.09 16.09
N ILE A 54 -2.00 -8.22 16.54
CA ILE A 54 -1.97 -8.58 17.96
C ILE A 54 -0.50 -8.69 18.33
N ASP A 55 -0.04 -7.80 19.19
CA ASP A 55 1.35 -7.74 19.63
C ASP A 55 1.70 -8.91 20.55
N ASP A 56 2.96 -9.07 20.90
CA ASP A 56 3.45 -10.20 21.70
C ASP A 56 2.94 -10.23 23.13
N ASP A 57 2.48 -9.07 23.65
CA ASP A 57 1.81 -8.94 24.96
C ASP A 57 0.28 -9.09 24.91
N GLY A 58 -0.28 -9.36 23.71
CA GLY A 58 -1.71 -9.49 23.49
C GLY A 58 -2.42 -8.17 23.14
N THR A 59 -1.72 -7.04 23.09
CA THR A 59 -2.29 -5.75 22.70
C THR A 59 -2.81 -5.80 21.26
N VAL A 60 -4.08 -5.44 21.06
CA VAL A 60 -4.73 -5.38 19.74
C VAL A 60 -4.69 -3.96 19.21
N LEU A 61 -4.11 -3.76 18.04
CA LEU A 61 -3.98 -2.44 17.41
C LEU A 61 -4.39 -2.48 15.95
N ALA A 62 -5.09 -1.44 15.52
CA ALA A 62 -5.48 -1.23 14.11
C ALA A 62 -5.10 0.18 13.68
N ASP A 63 -4.96 0.37 12.36
CA ASP A 63 -4.36 1.49 11.66
C ASP A 63 -2.82 1.37 11.56
N SER A 64 -2.33 1.32 10.32
CA SER A 64 -0.90 1.07 10.05
C SER A 64 0.02 2.13 10.65
N GLY A 65 -0.41 3.41 10.67
CA GLY A 65 0.36 4.49 11.26
C GLY A 65 0.45 4.35 12.79
N LEU A 66 -0.68 4.13 13.46
CA LEU A 66 -0.72 3.94 14.92
C LEU A 66 0.03 2.68 15.36
N ILE A 67 -0.03 1.61 14.55
CA ILE A 67 0.74 0.39 14.79
C ILE A 67 2.23 0.68 14.73
N ILE A 68 2.70 1.36 13.69
CA ILE A 68 4.12 1.73 13.53
C ILE A 68 4.58 2.57 14.72
N ASP A 69 3.82 3.57 15.13
CA ASP A 69 4.16 4.43 16.27
C ASP A 69 4.22 3.65 17.58
N HIS A 70 3.31 2.69 17.80
CA HIS A 70 3.35 1.80 18.96
C HIS A 70 4.60 0.93 18.95
N LEU A 71 4.88 0.24 17.84
CA LEU A 71 6.00 -0.68 17.73
C LEU A 71 7.35 0.04 17.83
N LYS A 72 7.48 1.26 17.31
CA LYS A 72 8.66 2.10 17.52
C LYS A 72 8.95 2.31 18.99
N ARG A 73 7.94 2.78 19.75
CA ARG A 73 8.11 3.06 21.18
C ARG A 73 8.39 1.79 21.97
N ARG A 74 7.65 0.71 21.68
CA ARG A 74 7.74 -0.54 22.43
C ARG A 74 9.05 -1.30 22.21
N HIS A 75 9.51 -1.34 20.98
CA HIS A 75 10.69 -2.15 20.59
C HIS A 75 11.95 -1.29 20.35
N GLY A 76 11.90 0.01 20.61
CA GLY A 76 13.06 0.90 20.46
C GLY A 76 13.56 1.00 19.02
N VAL A 77 12.65 0.98 18.02
CA VAL A 77 13.04 1.01 16.61
C VAL A 77 13.47 2.41 16.18
N ALA A 78 14.72 2.56 15.82
CA ALA A 78 15.40 3.83 15.53
C ALA A 78 15.43 4.21 14.04
N LEU A 79 14.52 3.67 13.21
CA LEU A 79 14.52 3.89 11.75
C LEU A 79 14.47 5.37 11.35
N ASP A 80 13.90 6.25 12.17
CA ASP A 80 13.72 7.67 11.85
C ASP A 80 14.61 8.61 12.68
N ASP A 81 15.54 8.09 13.47
CA ASP A 81 16.33 8.91 14.40
C ASP A 81 17.30 9.85 13.68
N HIS A 82 17.74 9.46 12.48
CA HIS A 82 18.61 10.26 11.61
C HIS A 82 17.87 11.44 10.93
N LEU A 83 16.54 11.48 10.95
CA LEU A 83 15.77 12.55 10.31
C LEU A 83 15.79 13.82 11.16
N ASP A 84 16.14 14.95 10.52
CA ASP A 84 15.99 16.27 11.12
C ASP A 84 14.50 16.71 11.21
N ARG A 85 14.26 17.88 11.79
CA ARG A 85 12.90 18.42 11.97
C ARG A 85 12.18 18.65 10.64
N ASN A 86 12.89 19.14 9.62
CA ASN A 86 12.31 19.44 8.30
C ASN A 86 11.97 18.13 7.57
N GLN A 87 12.88 17.15 7.62
CA GLN A 87 12.67 15.84 7.02
C GLN A 87 11.49 15.09 7.70
N ARG A 88 11.33 15.21 9.01
CA ARG A 88 10.14 14.67 9.73
C ARG A 88 8.84 15.33 9.26
N ALA A 89 8.84 16.65 9.06
CA ALA A 89 7.69 17.37 8.53
C ALA A 89 7.38 16.94 7.09
N GLN A 90 8.38 16.87 6.22
CA GLN A 90 8.23 16.37 4.85
C GLN A 90 7.75 14.91 4.82
N SER A 91 8.27 14.06 5.69
CA SER A 91 7.81 12.68 5.84
C SER A 91 6.31 12.59 6.11
N LEU A 92 5.81 13.40 7.04
CA LEU A 92 4.37 13.48 7.33
C LEU A 92 3.56 13.97 6.11
N MET A 93 4.05 15.02 5.42
CA MET A 93 3.37 15.55 4.22
C MET A 93 3.32 14.49 3.11
N LEU A 94 4.43 13.80 2.84
CA LEU A 94 4.48 12.72 1.85
C LEU A 94 3.55 11.56 2.22
N GLN A 95 3.51 11.19 3.50
CA GLN A 95 2.59 10.16 3.98
C GLN A 95 1.13 10.55 3.69
N ARG A 96 0.74 11.79 4.02
CA ARG A 96 -0.63 12.29 3.74
C ARG A 96 -0.93 12.33 2.24
N THR A 97 0.01 12.82 1.43
CA THR A 97 -0.13 12.81 -0.03
C THR A 97 -0.40 11.41 -0.58
N LEU A 98 0.37 10.43 -0.14
CA LEU A 98 0.25 9.06 -0.61
C LEU A 98 -1.01 8.35 -0.07
N GLU A 99 -1.31 8.49 1.23
CA GLU A 99 -2.37 7.74 1.91
C GLU A 99 -3.75 8.39 1.78
N GLU A 100 -3.81 9.74 1.75
CA GLU A 100 -5.08 10.47 1.78
C GLU A 100 -5.48 11.04 0.41
N HIS A 101 -4.58 11.04 -0.58
CA HIS A 101 -4.92 11.51 -1.93
C HIS A 101 -4.55 10.50 -3.03
N ALA A 102 -3.28 10.22 -3.29
CA ALA A 102 -2.85 9.30 -4.35
C ALA A 102 -3.53 7.92 -4.27
N TYR A 103 -3.70 7.40 -3.07
CA TYR A 103 -4.42 6.15 -2.81
C TYR A 103 -5.83 6.16 -3.39
N TRP A 104 -6.60 7.24 -3.21
CA TRP A 104 -7.97 7.34 -3.74
C TRP A 104 -8.00 7.45 -5.25
N CYS A 105 -7.00 8.09 -5.87
CA CYS A 105 -6.85 8.13 -7.32
C CYS A 105 -6.64 6.70 -7.89
N VAL A 106 -5.79 5.91 -7.27
CA VAL A 106 -5.56 4.50 -7.66
C VAL A 106 -6.82 3.66 -7.44
N LEU A 107 -7.51 3.83 -6.32
CA LEU A 107 -8.76 3.10 -6.03
C LEU A 107 -9.88 3.43 -7.02
N HIS A 108 -9.95 4.66 -7.52
CA HIS A 108 -10.90 5.00 -8.58
C HIS A 108 -10.75 4.06 -9.77
N PHE A 109 -9.54 3.92 -10.32
CA PHE A 109 -9.31 3.06 -11.47
C PHE A 109 -9.55 1.58 -11.16
N ARG A 110 -9.15 1.11 -10.00
CA ARG A 110 -9.35 -0.30 -9.65
C ARG A 110 -10.80 -0.68 -9.42
N TRP A 111 -11.60 0.21 -8.80
CA TRP A 111 -12.93 -0.14 -8.32
C TRP A 111 -14.08 0.57 -9.04
N ALA A 112 -13.90 1.82 -9.45
CA ALA A 112 -14.98 2.62 -10.05
C ALA A 112 -14.98 2.52 -11.58
N ASP A 113 -13.82 2.48 -12.21
CA ASP A 113 -13.67 2.42 -13.67
C ASP A 113 -13.99 1.01 -14.19
N ASP A 114 -14.99 0.93 -15.10
CA ASP A 114 -15.44 -0.34 -15.67
C ASP A 114 -14.38 -1.06 -16.50
N ARG A 115 -13.39 -0.35 -17.02
CA ARG A 115 -12.28 -0.92 -17.81
C ARG A 115 -11.37 -1.82 -16.99
N TYR A 116 -11.16 -1.49 -15.72
CA TYR A 116 -10.20 -2.17 -14.83
C TYR A 116 -10.85 -3.00 -13.73
N TRP A 117 -12.13 -2.79 -13.47
CA TRP A 117 -12.90 -3.55 -12.49
C TRP A 117 -12.85 -5.07 -12.70
N PRO A 118 -12.95 -5.65 -13.93
CA PRO A 118 -12.92 -7.08 -14.11
C PRO A 118 -11.65 -7.72 -13.52
N ALA A 119 -10.48 -7.15 -13.75
CA ALA A 119 -9.22 -7.65 -13.20
C ALA A 119 -9.18 -7.58 -11.66
N THR A 120 -9.66 -6.46 -11.09
CA THR A 120 -9.78 -6.29 -9.64
C THR A 120 -10.75 -7.32 -9.03
N ARG A 121 -11.92 -7.51 -9.66
CA ARG A 121 -12.91 -8.49 -9.23
C ARG A 121 -12.32 -9.90 -9.20
N ASP A 122 -11.68 -10.30 -10.29
CA ASP A 122 -11.18 -11.67 -10.43
C ASP A 122 -10.03 -11.94 -9.44
N ALA A 123 -9.18 -10.93 -9.17
CA ALA A 123 -8.10 -11.05 -8.21
C ALA A 123 -8.57 -11.18 -6.76
N PHE A 124 -9.62 -10.46 -6.35
CA PHE A 124 -10.13 -10.49 -4.97
C PHE A 124 -11.22 -11.53 -4.72
N PHE A 125 -11.99 -11.85 -5.75
CA PHE A 125 -13.22 -12.64 -5.61
C PHE A 125 -13.27 -13.87 -6.50
N GLY A 126 -12.26 -14.10 -7.34
CA GLY A 126 -12.21 -15.25 -8.27
C GLY A 126 -12.30 -16.61 -7.60
N GLY A 127 -11.84 -16.73 -6.35
CA GLY A 127 -11.94 -17.94 -5.54
C GLY A 127 -13.28 -18.17 -4.84
N LEU A 128 -14.26 -17.26 -4.98
CA LEU A 128 -15.55 -17.41 -4.33
C LEU A 128 -16.43 -18.45 -5.05
N GLY A 129 -16.99 -19.37 -4.27
CA GLY A 129 -18.01 -20.31 -4.75
C GLY A 129 -19.40 -19.66 -4.87
N ALA A 130 -20.33 -20.38 -5.56
CA ALA A 130 -21.74 -20.01 -5.57
C ALA A 130 -22.35 -20.19 -4.16
N PRO A 131 -23.32 -19.35 -3.74
CA PRO A 131 -23.87 -18.20 -4.49
C PRO A 131 -23.08 -16.91 -4.33
N TYR A 132 -22.05 -16.86 -3.47
CA TYR A 132 -21.35 -15.64 -3.05
C TYR A 132 -20.70 -14.86 -4.21
N LYS A 133 -20.18 -15.57 -5.22
CA LYS A 133 -19.53 -14.97 -6.40
C LYS A 133 -20.43 -14.00 -7.19
N TRP A 134 -21.75 -14.09 -7.04
CA TRP A 134 -22.69 -13.27 -7.81
C TRP A 134 -23.03 -11.94 -7.15
N PHE A 135 -23.00 -11.84 -5.81
CA PHE A 135 -23.42 -10.62 -5.12
C PHE A 135 -22.32 -9.96 -4.28
N VAL A 136 -21.37 -10.74 -3.73
CA VAL A 136 -20.30 -10.17 -2.89
C VAL A 136 -19.43 -9.16 -3.65
N PRO A 137 -18.98 -9.43 -4.91
CA PRO A 137 -18.21 -8.44 -5.67
C PRO A 137 -18.97 -7.15 -5.93
N ALA A 138 -20.26 -7.24 -6.28
CA ALA A 138 -21.10 -6.07 -6.56
C ALA A 138 -21.30 -5.20 -5.30
N LEU A 139 -21.54 -5.84 -4.15
CA LEU A 139 -21.69 -5.16 -2.85
C LEU A 139 -20.38 -4.48 -2.44
N ALA A 140 -19.24 -5.19 -2.53
CA ALA A 140 -17.93 -4.65 -2.23
C ALA A 140 -17.57 -3.47 -3.12
N ARG A 141 -17.83 -3.59 -4.45
CA ARG A 141 -17.63 -2.51 -5.42
C ARG A 141 -18.47 -1.29 -5.07
N GLY A 142 -19.76 -1.47 -4.80
CA GLY A 142 -20.66 -0.38 -4.45
C GLY A 142 -20.20 0.38 -3.20
N GLY A 143 -19.74 -0.35 -2.18
CA GLY A 143 -19.17 0.23 -0.98
C GLY A 143 -17.89 1.03 -1.25
N MET A 144 -17.00 0.51 -2.09
CA MET A 144 -15.74 1.20 -2.44
C MET A 144 -15.99 2.44 -3.32
N VAL A 145 -16.86 2.35 -4.33
CA VAL A 145 -17.23 3.51 -5.17
C VAL A 145 -17.83 4.63 -4.32
N LYS A 146 -18.67 4.28 -3.33
CA LYS A 146 -19.22 5.26 -2.38
C LYS A 146 -18.09 5.94 -1.56
N GLN A 147 -17.09 5.19 -1.11
CA GLN A 147 -15.95 5.75 -0.39
C GLN A 147 -15.10 6.68 -1.28
N VAL A 148 -14.79 6.27 -2.51
CA VAL A 148 -14.04 7.10 -3.49
C VAL A 148 -14.78 8.42 -3.77
N LYS A 149 -16.10 8.38 -3.91
CA LYS A 149 -16.93 9.60 -4.06
C LYS A 149 -16.92 10.47 -2.79
N ALA A 150 -16.98 9.86 -1.62
CA ALA A 150 -16.96 10.57 -0.34
C ALA A 150 -15.61 11.23 -0.07
N ALA A 151 -14.50 10.61 -0.51
CA ALA A 151 -13.15 11.20 -0.47
C ALA A 151 -12.99 12.42 -1.41
N GLY A 152 -13.97 12.69 -2.29
CA GLY A 152 -13.93 13.80 -3.23
C GLY A 152 -13.38 13.42 -4.60
N VAL A 153 -12.32 12.65 -4.67
CA VAL A 153 -11.66 12.23 -5.92
C VAL A 153 -12.63 11.61 -6.91
N GLY A 154 -13.55 10.76 -6.48
CA GLY A 154 -14.52 10.11 -7.35
C GLY A 154 -15.63 11.02 -7.93
N ARG A 155 -15.52 12.34 -7.78
CA ARG A 155 -16.39 13.35 -8.41
C ARG A 155 -15.79 13.94 -9.67
N HIS A 156 -14.52 13.65 -9.94
CA HIS A 156 -13.77 14.12 -11.08
C HIS A 156 -13.80 13.12 -12.24
N THR A 157 -13.46 13.60 -13.42
CA THR A 157 -13.26 12.75 -14.61
C THR A 157 -12.01 11.89 -14.46
N ALA A 158 -11.91 10.81 -15.24
CA ALA A 158 -10.72 9.93 -15.22
C ALA A 158 -9.44 10.68 -15.58
N ASP A 159 -9.50 11.64 -16.50
CA ASP A 159 -8.35 12.46 -16.91
C ASP A 159 -7.92 13.41 -15.78
N GLU A 160 -8.87 14.11 -15.13
CA GLU A 160 -8.57 14.95 -13.96
C GLU A 160 -7.98 14.14 -12.82
N ILE A 161 -8.50 12.92 -12.53
CA ILE A 161 -7.97 12.03 -11.50
C ILE A 161 -6.55 11.59 -11.85
N THR A 162 -6.28 11.32 -13.13
CA THR A 162 -4.94 10.98 -13.60
C THR A 162 -3.99 12.14 -13.36
N ASP A 163 -4.35 13.36 -13.78
CA ASP A 163 -3.51 14.54 -13.60
C ASP A 163 -3.24 14.85 -12.11
N MET A 164 -4.28 14.74 -11.26
CA MET A 164 -4.15 14.95 -9.82
C MET A 164 -3.19 13.96 -9.19
N GLY A 165 -3.36 12.66 -9.47
CA GLY A 165 -2.49 11.63 -8.92
C GLY A 165 -1.06 11.68 -9.47
N MET A 166 -0.88 12.08 -10.74
CA MET A 166 0.47 12.26 -11.29
C MET A 166 1.22 13.43 -10.66
N ARG A 167 0.54 14.50 -10.21
CA ARG A 167 1.15 15.56 -9.40
C ARG A 167 1.65 15.05 -8.05
N ASP A 168 0.93 14.12 -7.42
CA ASP A 168 1.40 13.47 -6.19
C ASP A 168 2.67 12.64 -6.44
N ILE A 169 2.70 11.89 -7.55
CA ILE A 169 3.87 11.10 -7.95
C ILE A 169 5.06 12.00 -8.26
N ASP A 170 4.85 13.13 -8.94
CA ASP A 170 5.88 14.11 -9.23
C ASP A 170 6.50 14.70 -7.95
N ALA A 171 5.66 15.03 -6.96
CA ALA A 171 6.14 15.51 -5.66
C ALA A 171 7.01 14.45 -4.95
N VAL A 172 6.59 13.17 -4.96
CA VAL A 172 7.39 12.08 -4.38
C VAL A 172 8.69 11.89 -5.15
N ALA A 173 8.64 11.89 -6.49
CA ALA A 173 9.83 11.75 -7.34
C ALA A 173 10.83 12.89 -7.15
N THR A 174 10.32 14.12 -6.99
CA THR A 174 11.14 15.30 -6.70
C THR A 174 11.86 15.18 -5.36
N VAL A 175 11.15 14.76 -4.31
CA VAL A 175 11.78 14.53 -3.00
C VAL A 175 12.77 13.37 -3.06
N LEU A 176 12.47 12.32 -3.78
CA LEU A 176 13.39 11.18 -3.95
C LEU A 176 14.67 11.62 -4.67
N GLY A 177 14.57 12.31 -5.81
CA GLY A 177 15.69 12.65 -6.67
C GLY A 177 16.50 11.39 -7.04
N ASP A 178 17.82 11.52 -6.96
CA ASP A 178 18.74 10.41 -7.24
C ASP A 178 19.12 9.57 -5.99
N LYS A 179 18.49 9.85 -4.84
CA LYS A 179 18.79 9.18 -3.59
C LYS A 179 18.30 7.72 -3.58
N PRO A 180 18.98 6.83 -2.85
CA PRO A 180 18.54 5.44 -2.72
C PRO A 180 17.23 5.28 -1.93
N PHE A 181 16.95 6.18 -0.99
CA PHE A 181 15.77 6.28 -0.15
C PHE A 181 15.34 7.74 -0.06
N LEU A 182 14.09 8.02 0.33
CA LEU A 182 13.51 9.38 0.31
C LEU A 182 14.38 10.42 1.02
N PHE A 183 15.04 10.04 2.11
CA PHE A 183 15.96 10.92 2.85
C PHE A 183 17.41 10.39 2.89
N GLY A 184 17.81 9.61 1.86
CA GLY A 184 19.17 9.08 1.71
C GLY A 184 19.40 7.76 2.43
N HIS A 185 18.82 7.57 3.60
CA HIS A 185 18.85 6.34 4.39
C HIS A 185 17.43 5.81 4.61
N PRO A 186 17.25 4.49 4.85
CA PRO A 186 15.94 3.90 5.10
C PRO A 186 15.24 4.56 6.30
N SER A 187 13.99 4.94 6.13
CA SER A 187 13.14 5.54 7.15
C SER A 187 11.70 5.03 7.03
N SER A 188 10.87 5.27 8.03
CA SER A 188 9.50 4.75 8.04
C SER A 188 8.65 5.21 6.85
N ILE A 189 8.94 6.40 6.29
CA ILE A 189 8.23 6.89 5.12
C ILE A 189 8.53 6.04 3.88
N ASP A 190 9.69 5.39 3.79
CA ASP A 190 10.00 4.50 2.68
C ASP A 190 9.09 3.26 2.66
N ALA A 191 8.68 2.77 3.84
CA ALA A 191 7.67 1.71 3.90
C ALA A 191 6.30 2.18 3.38
N THR A 192 5.90 3.42 3.70
CA THR A 192 4.67 4.02 3.18
C THR A 192 4.74 4.20 1.67
N ALA A 193 5.80 4.85 1.19
CA ALA A 193 5.99 5.11 -0.23
C ALA A 193 6.02 3.82 -1.03
N TYR A 194 6.79 2.83 -0.58
CA TYR A 194 6.84 1.52 -1.22
C TYR A 194 5.48 0.82 -1.20
N GLY A 195 4.78 0.80 -0.07
CA GLY A 195 3.46 0.18 0.04
C GLY A 195 2.45 0.72 -0.98
N MET A 196 2.44 2.03 -1.20
CA MET A 196 1.54 2.70 -2.13
C MET A 196 2.02 2.58 -3.58
N LEU A 197 3.30 2.88 -3.86
CA LEU A 197 3.87 2.88 -5.21
C LEU A 197 4.00 1.48 -5.81
N ALA A 198 4.42 0.47 -5.04
CA ALA A 198 4.50 -0.91 -5.50
C ALA A 198 3.13 -1.45 -5.94
N ASN A 199 2.06 -0.98 -5.30
CA ASN A 199 0.69 -1.27 -5.69
C ASN A 199 0.27 -0.62 -7.01
N VAL A 200 1.10 0.22 -7.61
CA VAL A 200 0.92 0.76 -8.97
C VAL A 200 1.94 0.16 -9.92
N VAL A 201 3.23 0.17 -9.55
CA VAL A 201 4.35 -0.25 -10.40
C VAL A 201 4.31 -1.75 -10.72
N PHE A 202 4.01 -2.60 -9.74
CA PHE A 202 4.10 -4.06 -9.88
C PHE A 202 2.75 -4.77 -10.02
N VAL A 203 1.65 -4.02 -9.99
CA VAL A 203 0.33 -4.64 -10.09
C VAL A 203 0.09 -5.24 -11.49
N ASP A 204 -0.58 -6.40 -11.54
CA ASP A 204 -0.97 -7.07 -12.79
C ASP A 204 -2.20 -6.43 -13.48
N VAL A 205 -2.40 -5.12 -13.28
CA VAL A 205 -3.48 -4.35 -13.89
C VAL A 205 -2.89 -3.11 -14.54
N ASP A 206 -3.12 -2.94 -15.83
CA ASP A 206 -2.55 -1.85 -16.62
C ASP A 206 -3.36 -0.56 -16.48
N ILE A 207 -3.42 0.02 -15.28
CA ILE A 207 -4.04 1.31 -15.02
C ILE A 207 -3.19 2.47 -15.57
N PRO A 208 -3.77 3.66 -15.87
CA PRO A 208 -3.05 4.79 -16.46
C PRO A 208 -1.79 5.19 -15.68
N PHE A 209 -1.84 5.20 -14.36
CA PHE A 209 -0.70 5.52 -13.51
C PHE A 209 0.53 4.64 -13.74
N LYS A 210 0.34 3.33 -13.96
CA LYS A 210 1.45 2.40 -14.20
C LYS A 210 2.25 2.83 -15.42
N ARG A 211 1.59 3.02 -16.57
CA ARG A 211 2.22 3.42 -17.82
C ARG A 211 2.90 4.78 -17.73
N LEU A 212 2.26 5.74 -17.07
CA LEU A 212 2.82 7.08 -16.90
C LEU A 212 4.05 7.07 -15.97
N ILE A 213 4.02 6.32 -14.88
CA ILE A 213 5.17 6.18 -13.98
C ILE A 213 6.34 5.48 -14.68
N GLU A 214 6.08 4.40 -15.41
CA GLU A 214 7.13 3.68 -16.17
C GLU A 214 7.78 4.57 -17.23
N ARG A 215 7.01 5.43 -17.91
CA ARG A 215 7.49 6.33 -18.95
C ARG A 215 8.24 7.55 -18.38
N ASP A 216 7.64 8.23 -17.41
CA ASP A 216 8.05 9.59 -17.00
C ASP A 216 8.86 9.60 -15.71
N TYR A 217 8.73 8.56 -14.85
CA TYR A 217 9.36 8.49 -13.53
C TYR A 217 10.16 7.20 -13.30
N PRO A 218 11.18 6.92 -14.13
CA PRO A 218 12.00 5.71 -13.97
C PRO A 218 12.76 5.66 -12.63
N SER A 219 12.95 6.80 -11.96
CA SER A 219 13.49 6.87 -10.59
C SER A 219 12.57 6.19 -9.58
N ILE A 220 11.25 6.35 -9.69
CA ILE A 220 10.25 5.68 -8.87
C ILE A 220 10.28 4.16 -9.09
N VAL A 221 10.37 3.73 -10.35
CA VAL A 221 10.47 2.29 -10.68
C VAL A 221 11.72 1.68 -10.04
N ARG A 222 12.90 2.32 -10.24
CA ARG A 222 14.18 1.86 -9.63
C ARG A 222 14.12 1.86 -8.10
N TYR A 223 13.46 2.84 -7.49
CA TYR A 223 13.23 2.88 -6.06
C TYR A 223 12.40 1.69 -5.57
N CYS A 224 11.27 1.42 -6.22
CA CYS A 224 10.42 0.26 -5.89
C CYS A 224 11.17 -1.06 -6.05
N GLU A 225 11.96 -1.22 -7.12
CA GLU A 225 12.80 -2.40 -7.33
C GLU A 225 13.85 -2.58 -6.23
N ARG A 226 14.51 -1.49 -5.82
CA ARG A 226 15.48 -1.50 -4.71
C ARG A 226 14.80 -1.93 -3.40
N MET A 227 13.67 -1.34 -3.05
CA MET A 227 12.91 -1.71 -1.86
C MET A 227 12.53 -3.19 -1.88
N ARG A 228 12.09 -3.70 -3.02
CA ARG A 228 11.80 -5.12 -3.23
C ARG A 228 13.03 -5.99 -3.03
N GLN A 229 14.15 -5.63 -3.64
CA GLN A 229 15.40 -6.39 -3.54
C GLN A 229 15.95 -6.42 -2.11
N VAL A 230 15.85 -5.33 -1.37
CA VAL A 230 16.42 -5.22 -0.01
C VAL A 230 15.53 -5.93 1.02
N TYR A 231 14.22 -5.71 0.97
CA TYR A 231 13.33 -6.12 2.06
C TYR A 231 12.41 -7.29 1.74
N TRP A 232 12.33 -7.70 0.45
CA TRP A 232 11.39 -8.73 0.02
C TRP A 232 12.06 -9.94 -0.66
N ARG A 233 13.38 -10.09 -0.57
CA ARG A 233 14.09 -11.28 -1.08
C ARG A 233 13.52 -12.53 -0.42
N GLY A 234 13.19 -13.55 -1.24
CA GLY A 234 12.64 -14.83 -0.78
C GLY A 234 11.19 -14.78 -0.29
N ALA A 235 10.48 -13.64 -0.44
CA ALA A 235 9.06 -13.59 -0.14
C ALA A 235 8.27 -14.31 -1.24
N ARG A 236 7.46 -15.29 -0.84
CA ARG A 236 6.56 -16.01 -1.76
C ARG A 236 5.57 -15.02 -2.36
N GLY A 237 5.30 -15.15 -3.65
CA GLY A 237 4.30 -14.34 -4.36
C GLY A 237 4.86 -13.30 -5.34
N TRP A 238 6.18 -13.04 -5.36
CA TRP A 238 6.80 -12.09 -6.29
C TRP A 238 7.39 -12.71 -7.55
N GLY A 239 7.21 -14.00 -7.81
CA GLY A 239 7.84 -14.66 -8.96
C GLY A 239 9.37 -14.71 -8.91
N LEU A 240 9.98 -14.45 -7.75
CA LEU A 240 11.42 -14.46 -7.53
C LEU A 240 12.00 -15.87 -7.33
N GLU A 241 11.20 -16.92 -7.50
CA GLU A 241 11.66 -18.32 -7.47
C GLU A 241 12.45 -18.72 -8.72
N LYS A 242 12.74 -17.77 -9.64
CA LYS A 242 13.44 -18.02 -10.93
C LYS A 242 14.70 -17.17 -11.13
N PHE A 243 15.40 -16.77 -10.04
CA PHE A 243 16.75 -16.21 -10.18
C PHE A 243 17.70 -16.75 -9.14
#